data_e143fcc820fb1bb4f075f3f1be4ffa46
#
_entry.id   e143fcc820fb1bb4f075f3f1be4ffa46
#
_cell.length_a   1.000
_cell.length_b   1.000
_cell.length_c   1.000
_cell.angle_alpha   90.00
_cell.angle_beta   90.00
_cell.angle_gamma   90.00
#
_symmetry.space_group_name_H-M   'P 1'
#
loop_
_entity.id
_entity.type
_entity.pdbx_description
1 polymer ?
#
loop_
_entity_poly.entity_id
_entity_poly.type
_entity_poly.pdbx_seq_one_letter_code
_entity_poly.pdbx_strand_id
1 'polypeptide(L)'
;MQKSLRMGIDVGSTTVKVVLLDEQDNYLYKKYIRHYANILDTVHTLLQEAQVGYEDAKVHVAITGSGGMAMADKVRIPFVQEVIAETKAIKALYPQTDVIIELGGEDAKVTYLGRTAEHRMNGSCAGGTGAFIDQMATLLQTDASGLNQLAMNSDTIYPIAARCGVFAKTDVQALLNQGASHENIAKSVFQAIVNQTIAGLACGHKIEGNVAFLGGPLTFLSELRQCFCDTLELDEAHRIIPENGELFIALGAALMNDECRDITVGELTKEIGALIGVPMEATDRVDPLFKNEEE
;
A
#
# COMPACT_ATOMS: atom_id res chain seq x y z
N MET A 1 21.98 0.22 29.58
CA MET A 1 22.10 0.22 28.10
C MET A 1 20.91 1.02 27.59
N GLN A 2 21.14 2.06 26.82
CA GLN A 2 20.07 2.83 26.19
C GLN A 2 19.40 1.95 25.16
N LYS A 3 18.09 1.69 25.28
CA LYS A 3 17.33 0.84 24.35
C LYS A 3 17.36 1.48 22.97
N SER A 4 17.77 0.73 21.97
CA SER A 4 17.74 1.18 20.58
C SER A 4 16.42 0.71 19.95
N LEU A 5 15.55 1.64 19.62
CA LEU A 5 14.27 1.38 18.96
C LEU A 5 14.48 1.26 17.43
N ARG A 6 13.51 0.72 16.74
CA ARG A 6 13.49 0.63 15.26
C ARG A 6 12.22 1.24 14.74
N MET A 7 12.33 2.08 13.72
CA MET A 7 11.18 2.76 13.10
C MET A 7 11.19 2.57 11.59
N GLY A 8 10.05 2.25 11.04
CA GLY A 8 9.80 2.25 9.61
C GLY A 8 8.71 3.25 9.25
N ILE A 9 8.99 4.07 8.27
CA ILE A 9 8.04 5.05 7.74
C ILE A 9 7.80 4.71 6.26
N ASP A 10 6.57 4.31 5.93
CA ASP A 10 6.16 4.08 4.56
C ASP A 10 5.24 5.22 4.09
N VAL A 11 5.73 5.98 3.12
CA VAL A 11 5.01 7.09 2.49
C VAL A 11 4.55 6.64 1.10
N GLY A 12 3.41 5.97 1.07
CA GLY A 12 2.79 5.55 -0.19
C GLY A 12 2.05 6.69 -0.90
N SER A 13 1.50 6.40 -2.08
CA SER A 13 0.77 7.37 -2.92
C SER A 13 -0.49 7.95 -2.27
N THR A 14 -1.17 7.20 -1.40
CA THR A 14 -2.43 7.62 -0.77
C THR A 14 -2.38 7.61 0.76
N THR A 15 -1.44 6.90 1.36
CA THR A 15 -1.40 6.63 2.79
C THR A 15 0.02 6.72 3.35
N VAL A 16 0.12 7.10 4.63
CA VAL A 16 1.35 6.99 5.42
C VAL A 16 1.17 5.89 6.46
N LYS A 17 2.21 5.10 6.65
CA LYS A 17 2.29 4.11 7.72
C LYS A 17 3.55 4.38 8.53
N VAL A 18 3.42 4.30 9.85
CA VAL A 18 4.55 4.39 10.77
C VAL A 18 4.48 3.21 11.74
N VAL A 19 5.59 2.53 11.89
CA VAL A 19 5.77 1.51 12.93
C VAL A 19 6.98 1.86 13.79
N LEU A 20 6.84 1.69 15.11
CA LEU A 20 7.93 1.78 16.08
C LEU A 20 8.00 0.46 16.82
N LEU A 21 9.18 -0.14 16.84
CA LEU A 21 9.43 -1.45 17.43
C LEU A 21 10.44 -1.32 18.59
N ASP A 22 10.29 -2.21 19.59
CA ASP A 22 11.32 -2.45 20.59
C ASP A 22 12.44 -3.39 20.06
N GLU A 23 13.41 -3.71 20.92
CA GLU A 23 14.52 -4.61 20.60
C GLU A 23 14.08 -6.07 20.30
N GLN A 24 12.88 -6.44 20.72
CA GLN A 24 12.27 -7.75 20.53
C GLN A 24 11.26 -7.80 19.37
N ASP A 25 11.23 -6.77 18.53
CA ASP A 25 10.29 -6.60 17.41
C ASP A 25 8.82 -6.44 17.81
N ASN A 26 8.51 -6.13 19.09
CA ASN A 26 7.16 -5.81 19.49
C ASN A 26 6.80 -4.39 19.05
N TYR A 27 5.54 -4.22 18.61
CA TYR A 27 5.03 -2.88 18.27
C TYR A 27 4.85 -2.04 19.54
N LEU A 28 5.58 -0.92 19.63
CA LEU A 28 5.35 0.16 20.58
C LEU A 28 4.36 1.17 20.02
N TYR A 29 4.40 1.38 18.70
CA TYR A 29 3.45 2.22 17.98
C TYR A 29 3.25 1.65 16.58
N LYS A 30 2.02 1.71 16.07
CA LYS A 30 1.69 1.37 14.69
C LYS A 30 0.49 2.20 14.25
N LYS A 31 0.57 2.77 13.05
CA LYS A 31 -0.51 3.56 12.48
C LYS A 31 -0.50 3.49 10.95
N TYR A 32 -1.70 3.46 10.38
CA TYR A 32 -1.99 3.56 8.96
C TYR A 32 -3.03 4.66 8.76
N ILE A 33 -2.74 5.69 7.95
CA ILE A 33 -3.63 6.82 7.73
C ILE A 33 -3.55 7.35 6.30
N ARG A 34 -4.67 7.85 5.78
CA ARG A 34 -4.69 8.57 4.50
C ARG A 34 -4.14 9.98 4.67
N HIS A 35 -3.27 10.42 3.76
CA HIS A 35 -2.63 11.74 3.85
C HIS A 35 -3.34 12.83 3.03
N TYR A 36 -4.26 12.48 2.12
CA TYR A 36 -4.99 13.46 1.29
C TYR A 36 -4.09 14.54 0.69
N ALA A 37 -2.94 14.15 0.15
CA ALA A 37 -1.86 14.99 -0.36
C ALA A 37 -1.12 15.87 0.68
N ASN A 38 -1.48 15.82 1.97
CA ASN A 38 -0.78 16.52 3.07
C ASN A 38 0.27 15.59 3.71
N ILE A 39 1.26 15.16 2.92
CA ILE A 39 2.21 14.10 3.31
C ILE A 39 3.01 14.50 4.55
N LEU A 40 3.70 15.65 4.51
CA LEU A 40 4.60 16.08 5.60
C LEU A 40 3.84 16.30 6.92
N ASP A 41 2.67 16.95 6.87
CA ASP A 41 1.83 17.16 8.04
C ASP A 41 1.37 15.82 8.62
N THR A 42 1.02 14.86 7.76
CA THR A 42 0.59 13.53 8.19
C THR A 42 1.74 12.77 8.85
N VAL A 43 2.92 12.73 8.22
CA VAL A 43 4.10 12.08 8.81
C VAL A 43 4.47 12.73 10.14
N HIS A 44 4.52 14.05 10.18
CA HIS A 44 4.84 14.79 11.43
C HIS A 44 3.85 14.48 12.54
N THR A 45 2.54 14.45 12.24
CA THR A 45 1.50 14.09 13.24
C THR A 45 1.72 12.68 13.77
N LEU A 46 1.99 11.70 12.89
CA LEU A 46 2.24 10.31 13.32
C LEU A 46 3.52 10.19 14.16
N LEU A 47 4.56 10.96 13.85
CA LEU A 47 5.78 10.99 14.65
C LEU A 47 5.56 11.67 16.02
N GLN A 48 4.73 12.73 16.10
CA GLN A 48 4.31 13.32 17.37
C GLN A 48 3.56 12.32 18.25
N GLU A 49 2.71 11.48 17.68
CA GLU A 49 2.06 10.39 18.41
C GLU A 49 3.07 9.33 18.85
N ALA A 50 3.93 8.88 17.94
CA ALA A 50 4.90 7.81 18.18
C ALA A 50 5.98 8.17 19.21
N GLN A 51 6.34 9.46 19.34
CA GLN A 51 7.37 9.91 20.27
C GLN A 51 6.92 9.90 21.73
N VAL A 52 5.62 9.87 22.03
CA VAL A 52 5.11 9.97 23.40
C VAL A 52 5.72 8.91 24.32
N GLY A 53 6.54 9.33 25.27
CA GLY A 53 7.30 8.46 26.16
C GLY A 53 8.61 7.89 25.60
N TYR A 54 8.99 8.30 24.37
CA TYR A 54 10.19 7.83 23.66
C TYR A 54 11.02 8.98 23.06
N GLU A 55 10.77 10.23 23.44
CA GLU A 55 11.37 11.44 22.84
C GLU A 55 12.90 11.38 22.80
N ASP A 56 13.51 10.93 23.92
CA ASP A 56 14.96 10.84 24.07
C ASP A 56 15.51 9.46 23.67
N ALA A 57 14.66 8.53 23.23
CA ALA A 57 15.08 7.20 22.82
C ALA A 57 15.81 7.26 21.48
N LYS A 58 16.97 6.61 21.41
CA LYS A 58 17.66 6.42 20.14
C LYS A 58 16.86 5.47 19.27
N VAL A 59 16.79 5.78 17.98
CA VAL A 59 16.01 5.02 17.02
C VAL A 59 16.77 4.82 15.72
N HIS A 60 16.77 3.57 15.25
CA HIS A 60 17.17 3.24 13.88
C HIS A 60 15.95 3.43 12.97
N VAL A 61 16.06 4.30 11.98
CA VAL A 61 14.94 4.67 11.11
C VAL A 61 15.27 4.33 9.67
N ALA A 62 14.30 3.80 8.95
CA ALA A 62 14.32 3.74 7.50
C ALA A 62 13.00 4.26 6.92
N ILE A 63 13.09 4.93 5.79
CA ILE A 63 11.95 5.49 5.06
C ILE A 63 11.79 4.70 3.76
N THR A 64 10.54 4.44 3.39
CA THR A 64 10.17 3.74 2.16
C THR A 64 8.91 4.39 1.56
N GLY A 65 8.45 3.84 0.45
CA GLY A 65 7.25 4.34 -0.22
C GLY A 65 7.54 5.34 -1.33
N SER A 66 6.69 5.37 -2.34
CA SER A 66 6.85 6.20 -3.54
C SER A 66 6.98 7.71 -3.24
N GLY A 67 6.35 8.20 -2.16
CA GLY A 67 6.45 9.59 -1.68
C GLY A 67 7.58 9.85 -0.69
N GLY A 68 8.32 8.83 -0.26
CA GLY A 68 9.28 8.93 0.85
C GLY A 68 10.69 9.39 0.46
N MET A 69 11.10 9.22 -0.79
CA MET A 69 12.50 9.42 -1.22
C MET A 69 13.03 10.83 -0.96
N ALA A 70 12.28 11.85 -1.39
CA ALA A 70 12.71 13.25 -1.22
C ALA A 70 12.77 13.66 0.25
N MET A 71 11.87 13.13 1.09
CA MET A 71 11.89 13.35 2.54
C MET A 71 13.09 12.65 3.17
N ALA A 72 13.37 11.40 2.81
CA ALA A 72 14.51 10.62 3.29
C ALA A 72 15.83 11.36 3.04
N ASP A 73 16.02 11.90 1.83
CA ASP A 73 17.17 12.70 1.44
C ASP A 73 17.32 13.95 2.31
N LYS A 74 16.25 14.71 2.53
CA LYS A 74 16.27 15.96 3.30
C LYS A 74 16.66 15.72 4.77
N VAL A 75 16.17 14.66 5.39
CA VAL A 75 16.50 14.31 6.78
C VAL A 75 17.68 13.34 6.90
N ARG A 76 18.32 12.97 5.79
CA ARG A 76 19.48 12.05 5.75
C ARG A 76 19.20 10.72 6.45
N ILE A 77 18.03 10.17 6.21
CA ILE A 77 17.61 8.84 6.67
C ILE A 77 17.71 7.87 5.47
N PRO A 78 18.15 6.61 5.66
CA PRO A 78 18.18 5.63 4.60
C PRO A 78 16.81 5.44 3.95
N PHE A 79 16.80 5.42 2.61
CA PHE A 79 15.62 5.03 1.83
C PHE A 79 15.73 3.57 1.41
N VAL A 80 14.66 2.81 1.64
CA VAL A 80 14.56 1.39 1.27
C VAL A 80 13.47 1.24 0.21
N GLN A 81 13.75 0.49 -0.84
CA GLN A 81 12.73 0.18 -1.84
C GLN A 81 11.63 -0.71 -1.23
N GLU A 82 10.36 -0.42 -1.56
CA GLU A 82 9.19 -1.12 -1.03
C GLU A 82 9.28 -2.64 -1.18
N VAL A 83 9.65 -3.11 -2.36
CA VAL A 83 9.76 -4.56 -2.65
C VAL A 83 10.81 -5.26 -1.79
N ILE A 84 11.87 -4.55 -1.40
CA ILE A 84 12.91 -5.07 -0.51
C ILE A 84 12.39 -5.11 0.92
N ALA A 85 11.75 -4.05 1.38
CA ALA A 85 11.14 -3.95 2.70
C ALA A 85 10.05 -5.03 2.88
N GLU A 86 9.13 -5.15 1.92
CA GLU A 86 8.08 -6.17 1.91
C GLU A 86 8.66 -7.59 2.02
N THR A 87 9.64 -7.90 1.15
CA THR A 87 10.30 -9.20 1.13
C THR A 87 11.01 -9.49 2.47
N LYS A 88 11.61 -8.48 3.09
CA LYS A 88 12.26 -8.61 4.41
C LYS A 88 11.26 -8.99 5.49
N ALA A 89 10.12 -8.28 5.56
CA ALA A 89 9.09 -8.54 6.56
C ALA A 89 8.46 -9.94 6.38
N ILE A 90 8.11 -10.30 5.15
CA ILE A 90 7.52 -11.62 4.87
C ILE A 90 8.49 -12.75 5.21
N LYS A 91 9.76 -12.67 4.81
CA LYS A 91 10.74 -13.71 5.12
C LYS A 91 11.01 -13.85 6.63
N ALA A 92 10.87 -12.76 7.38
CA ALA A 92 11.05 -12.79 8.83
C ALA A 92 9.87 -13.45 9.55
N LEU A 93 8.63 -13.15 9.15
CA LEU A 93 7.43 -13.56 9.88
C LEU A 93 6.69 -14.75 9.24
N TYR A 94 6.74 -14.89 7.93
CA TYR A 94 6.04 -15.93 7.16
C TYR A 94 7.00 -16.58 6.14
N PRO A 95 8.09 -17.23 6.60
CA PRO A 95 9.14 -17.78 5.72
C PRO A 95 8.66 -18.86 4.75
N GLN A 96 7.48 -19.44 5.00
CA GLN A 96 6.83 -20.44 4.15
C GLN A 96 6.10 -19.82 2.92
N THR A 97 6.07 -18.49 2.80
CA THR A 97 5.38 -17.81 1.68
C THR A 97 6.08 -18.09 0.36
N ASP A 98 5.31 -18.48 -0.66
CA ASP A 98 5.79 -18.68 -2.03
C ASP A 98 5.52 -17.45 -2.91
N VAL A 99 4.34 -16.85 -2.75
CA VAL A 99 3.91 -15.68 -3.54
C VAL A 99 3.29 -14.63 -2.64
N ILE A 100 3.58 -13.37 -2.91
CA ILE A 100 2.91 -12.22 -2.29
C ILE A 100 2.03 -11.55 -3.33
N ILE A 101 0.78 -11.26 -2.99
CA ILE A 101 -0.09 -10.33 -3.71
C ILE A 101 -0.27 -9.11 -2.81
N GLU A 102 0.18 -7.95 -3.27
CA GLU A 102 0.04 -6.68 -2.56
C GLU A 102 -0.79 -5.72 -3.40
N LEU A 103 -1.84 -5.15 -2.79
CA LEU A 103 -2.61 -4.06 -3.37
C LEU A 103 -2.44 -2.81 -2.52
N GLY A 104 -1.79 -1.83 -3.09
CA GLY A 104 -1.59 -0.50 -2.52
C GLY A 104 -2.67 0.50 -2.90
N GLY A 105 -2.37 1.79 -2.68
CA GLY A 105 -3.25 2.90 -3.08
C GLY A 105 -3.36 3.06 -4.59
N GLU A 106 -2.24 3.06 -5.29
CA GLU A 106 -2.15 3.18 -6.76
C GLU A 106 -1.35 2.06 -7.41
N ASP A 107 -0.68 1.23 -6.60
CA ASP A 107 0.15 0.13 -7.06
C ASP A 107 -0.50 -1.22 -6.75
N ALA A 108 -0.29 -2.17 -7.63
CA ALA A 108 -0.57 -3.58 -7.44
C ALA A 108 0.71 -4.35 -7.74
N LYS A 109 1.09 -5.28 -6.87
CA LYS A 109 2.33 -6.06 -7.00
C LYS A 109 2.06 -7.54 -6.82
N VAL A 110 2.80 -8.35 -7.58
CA VAL A 110 2.92 -9.79 -7.35
C VAL A 110 4.40 -10.11 -7.23
N THR A 111 4.78 -10.71 -6.12
CA THR A 111 6.17 -11.09 -5.83
C THR A 111 6.27 -12.59 -5.66
N TYR A 112 7.08 -13.24 -6.49
CA TYR A 112 7.41 -14.66 -6.39
C TYR A 112 8.68 -14.85 -5.57
N LEU A 113 8.60 -15.57 -4.45
CA LEU A 113 9.69 -15.75 -3.50
C LEU A 113 10.47 -17.06 -3.77
N GLY A 114 11.05 -17.17 -4.96
CA GLY A 114 11.94 -18.30 -5.29
C GLY A 114 13.38 -18.12 -4.79
N ARG A 115 14.34 -18.77 -5.44
CA ARG A 115 15.77 -18.57 -5.17
C ARG A 115 16.20 -17.13 -5.37
N THR A 116 15.64 -16.48 -6.37
CA THR A 116 15.70 -15.03 -6.62
C THR A 116 14.27 -14.52 -6.61
N ALA A 117 13.99 -13.49 -5.83
CA ALA A 117 12.67 -12.89 -5.83
C ALA A 117 12.40 -12.19 -7.17
N GLU A 118 11.24 -12.48 -7.75
CA GLU A 118 10.78 -11.83 -8.97
C GLU A 118 9.59 -10.95 -8.63
N HIS A 119 9.72 -9.65 -8.90
CA HIS A 119 8.69 -8.65 -8.63
C HIS A 119 8.04 -8.20 -9.93
N ARG A 120 6.72 -8.12 -9.92
CA ARG A 120 5.91 -7.58 -11.01
C ARG A 120 4.95 -6.57 -10.44
N MET A 121 4.88 -5.42 -11.08
CA MET A 121 4.06 -4.30 -10.63
C MET A 121 3.32 -3.72 -11.84
N ASN A 122 2.12 -3.18 -11.60
CA ASN A 122 1.41 -2.42 -12.62
C ASN A 122 2.24 -1.19 -13.04
N GLY A 123 2.02 -0.78 -14.29
CA GLY A 123 2.62 0.48 -14.79
C GLY A 123 1.84 1.70 -14.29
N SER A 124 1.61 2.65 -15.17
CA SER A 124 0.95 3.94 -14.83
C SER A 124 -0.55 3.85 -14.57
N CYS A 125 -1.17 2.69 -14.68
CA CYS A 125 -2.62 2.53 -14.52
C CYS A 125 -2.97 2.08 -13.12
N ALA A 126 -3.68 2.93 -12.36
CA ALA A 126 -4.19 2.60 -11.03
C ALA A 126 -5.42 1.66 -11.05
N GLY A 127 -5.84 1.14 -12.19
CA GLY A 127 -6.89 0.13 -12.28
C GLY A 127 -6.53 -1.11 -11.45
N GLY A 128 -7.48 -1.60 -10.65
CA GLY A 128 -7.23 -2.74 -9.76
C GLY A 128 -6.58 -2.40 -8.43
N THR A 129 -6.46 -1.14 -8.06
CA THR A 129 -5.83 -0.64 -6.83
C THR A 129 -6.82 0.02 -5.89
N GLY A 130 -6.36 0.51 -4.74
CA GLY A 130 -7.20 1.22 -3.76
C GLY A 130 -7.91 2.43 -4.35
N ALA A 131 -7.23 3.23 -5.18
CA ALA A 131 -7.82 4.39 -5.86
C ALA A 131 -8.97 3.99 -6.81
N PHE A 132 -8.83 2.86 -7.51
CA PHE A 132 -9.90 2.33 -8.34
C PHE A 132 -11.10 1.88 -7.47
N ILE A 133 -10.85 1.21 -6.34
CA ILE A 133 -11.89 0.79 -5.40
C ILE A 133 -12.66 2.00 -4.89
N ASP A 134 -11.98 3.09 -4.49
CA ASP A 134 -12.61 4.33 -4.02
C ASP A 134 -13.50 4.97 -5.11
N GLN A 135 -13.04 4.95 -6.38
CA GLN A 135 -13.84 5.46 -7.50
C GLN A 135 -15.12 4.63 -7.72
N MET A 136 -15.01 3.32 -7.64
CA MET A 136 -16.18 2.43 -7.81
C MET A 136 -17.14 2.55 -6.63
N ALA A 137 -16.63 2.65 -5.40
CA ALA A 137 -17.43 2.90 -4.20
C ALA A 137 -18.21 4.22 -4.32
N THR A 138 -17.57 5.29 -4.83
CA THR A 138 -18.24 6.57 -5.07
C THR A 138 -19.39 6.45 -6.07
N LEU A 139 -19.25 5.66 -7.14
CA LEU A 139 -20.35 5.42 -8.10
C LEU A 139 -21.53 4.72 -7.46
N LEU A 140 -21.28 3.84 -6.48
CA LEU A 140 -22.30 3.13 -5.71
C LEU A 140 -22.76 3.91 -4.46
N GLN A 141 -22.35 5.20 -4.34
CA GLN A 141 -22.70 6.10 -3.23
C GLN A 141 -22.30 5.54 -1.85
N THR A 142 -21.13 4.92 -1.78
CA THR A 142 -20.58 4.32 -0.56
C THR A 142 -19.07 4.55 -0.47
N ASP A 143 -18.42 3.97 0.53
CA ASP A 143 -16.96 3.88 0.66
C ASP A 143 -16.45 2.44 0.42
N ALA A 144 -15.15 2.23 0.53
CA ALA A 144 -14.55 0.92 0.33
C ALA A 144 -15.11 -0.15 1.31
N SER A 145 -15.39 0.23 2.54
CA SER A 145 -15.99 -0.69 3.54
C SER A 145 -17.42 -1.04 3.16
N GLY A 146 -18.22 -0.05 2.76
CA GLY A 146 -19.57 -0.28 2.28
C GLY A 146 -19.60 -1.10 0.99
N LEU A 147 -18.64 -0.91 0.08
CA LEU A 147 -18.49 -1.75 -1.11
C LEU A 147 -18.26 -3.22 -0.73
N ASN A 148 -17.42 -3.47 0.29
CA ASN A 148 -17.19 -4.81 0.81
C ASN A 148 -18.46 -5.42 1.41
N GLN A 149 -19.23 -4.64 2.19
CA GLN A 149 -20.50 -5.09 2.78
C GLN A 149 -21.56 -5.41 1.71
N LEU A 150 -21.65 -4.61 0.65
CA LEU A 150 -22.53 -4.91 -0.48
C LEU A 150 -22.12 -6.24 -1.13
N ALA A 151 -20.85 -6.44 -1.41
CA ALA A 151 -20.35 -7.64 -2.08
C ALA A 151 -20.66 -8.95 -1.31
N MET A 152 -20.80 -8.90 0.02
CA MET A 152 -21.17 -10.05 0.84
C MET A 152 -22.56 -10.64 0.49
N ASN A 153 -23.45 -9.80 -0.02
CA ASN A 153 -24.85 -10.18 -0.31
C ASN A 153 -25.08 -10.43 -1.82
N SER A 154 -24.02 -10.54 -2.59
CA SER A 154 -24.09 -10.77 -4.03
C SER A 154 -24.45 -12.24 -4.34
N ASP A 155 -25.28 -12.43 -5.34
CA ASP A 155 -25.64 -13.73 -5.92
C ASP A 155 -25.18 -13.91 -7.36
N THR A 156 -24.72 -12.84 -8.01
CA THR A 156 -24.36 -12.82 -9.43
C THR A 156 -23.15 -11.94 -9.69
N ILE A 157 -22.26 -12.39 -10.59
CA ILE A 157 -21.10 -11.61 -11.06
C ILE A 157 -21.32 -11.26 -12.53
N TYR A 158 -21.30 -9.96 -12.83
CA TYR A 158 -21.38 -9.43 -14.19
C TYR A 158 -19.98 -9.29 -14.80
N PRO A 159 -19.84 -9.46 -16.13
CA PRO A 159 -18.58 -9.16 -16.80
C PRO A 159 -18.30 -7.65 -16.76
N ILE A 160 -17.20 -7.26 -16.16
CA ILE A 160 -16.68 -5.89 -16.14
C ILE A 160 -15.27 -5.90 -16.73
N ALA A 161 -14.93 -4.88 -17.52
CA ALA A 161 -13.62 -4.76 -18.15
C ALA A 161 -12.50 -4.78 -17.09
N ALA A 162 -11.56 -5.72 -17.23
CA ALA A 162 -10.50 -5.95 -16.25
C ALA A 162 -9.14 -5.35 -16.63
N ARG A 163 -9.02 -4.64 -17.77
CA ARG A 163 -7.74 -4.07 -18.22
C ARG A 163 -7.65 -2.56 -18.13
N CYS A 164 -8.78 -1.87 -18.07
CA CYS A 164 -8.83 -0.42 -18.12
C CYS A 164 -9.89 0.09 -17.15
N GLY A 165 -9.47 0.86 -16.15
CA GLY A 165 -10.38 1.44 -15.16
C GLY A 165 -11.46 2.35 -15.77
N VAL A 166 -11.18 3.00 -16.91
CA VAL A 166 -12.17 3.83 -17.62
C VAL A 166 -13.28 2.97 -18.22
N PHE A 167 -12.93 1.88 -18.90
CA PHE A 167 -13.92 0.95 -19.43
C PHE A 167 -14.68 0.24 -18.31
N ALA A 168 -14.00 -0.19 -17.24
CA ALA A 168 -14.67 -0.76 -16.08
C ALA A 168 -15.72 0.21 -15.50
N LYS A 169 -15.39 1.49 -15.38
CA LYS A 169 -16.35 2.53 -14.94
C LYS A 169 -17.53 2.64 -15.88
N THR A 170 -17.32 2.56 -17.19
CA THR A 170 -18.39 2.62 -18.18
C THR A 170 -19.32 1.40 -18.06
N ASP A 171 -18.75 0.20 -17.86
CA ASP A 171 -19.53 -1.04 -17.67
C ASP A 171 -20.39 -0.94 -16.38
N VAL A 172 -19.79 -0.49 -15.27
CA VAL A 172 -20.52 -0.26 -14.00
C VAL A 172 -21.68 0.72 -14.21
N GLN A 173 -21.44 1.83 -14.93
CA GLN A 173 -22.50 2.81 -15.21
C GLN A 173 -23.63 2.20 -16.07
N ALA A 174 -23.28 1.37 -17.02
CA ALA A 174 -24.27 0.67 -17.85
C ALA A 174 -25.12 -0.30 -17.03
N LEU A 175 -24.49 -1.07 -16.12
CA LEU A 175 -25.18 -1.97 -15.20
C LEU A 175 -26.14 -1.21 -14.26
N LEU A 176 -25.71 -0.09 -13.70
CA LEU A 176 -26.57 0.77 -12.88
C LEU A 176 -27.80 1.27 -13.67
N ASN A 177 -27.60 1.71 -14.91
CA ASN A 177 -28.69 2.18 -15.79
C ASN A 177 -29.68 1.04 -16.17
N GLN A 178 -29.22 -0.20 -16.16
CA GLN A 178 -30.04 -1.40 -16.41
C GLN A 178 -30.76 -1.89 -15.13
N GLY A 179 -30.50 -1.27 -13.97
CA GLY A 179 -31.11 -1.65 -12.70
C GLY A 179 -30.49 -2.87 -12.03
N ALA A 180 -29.23 -3.19 -12.34
CA ALA A 180 -28.50 -4.23 -11.62
C ALA A 180 -28.31 -3.83 -10.14
N SER A 181 -28.38 -4.80 -9.24
CA SER A 181 -28.24 -4.53 -7.82
C SER A 181 -26.83 -4.06 -7.46
N HIS A 182 -26.72 -3.19 -6.46
CA HIS A 182 -25.43 -2.66 -6.00
C HIS A 182 -24.55 -3.79 -5.42
N GLU A 183 -25.16 -4.81 -4.81
CA GLU A 183 -24.49 -5.98 -4.27
C GLU A 183 -23.73 -6.74 -5.38
N ASN A 184 -24.44 -7.03 -6.47
CA ASN A 184 -23.88 -7.75 -7.60
C ASN A 184 -22.81 -6.94 -8.34
N ILE A 185 -23.01 -5.62 -8.48
CA ILE A 185 -22.02 -4.73 -9.07
C ILE A 185 -20.76 -4.68 -8.18
N ALA A 186 -20.90 -4.57 -6.86
CA ALA A 186 -19.76 -4.53 -5.93
C ALA A 186 -18.89 -5.79 -6.03
N LYS A 187 -19.49 -6.98 -6.05
CA LYS A 187 -18.76 -8.24 -6.22
C LYS A 187 -18.12 -8.33 -7.61
N SER A 188 -18.81 -7.86 -8.64
CA SER A 188 -18.29 -7.83 -10.03
C SER A 188 -17.08 -6.91 -10.17
N VAL A 189 -17.07 -5.77 -9.46
CA VAL A 189 -15.91 -4.87 -9.38
C VAL A 189 -14.72 -5.59 -8.72
N PHE A 190 -14.93 -6.31 -7.61
CA PHE A 190 -13.86 -7.07 -6.97
C PHE A 190 -13.32 -8.17 -7.89
N GLN A 191 -14.20 -8.88 -8.58
CA GLN A 191 -13.77 -9.89 -9.55
C GLN A 191 -12.97 -9.27 -10.72
N ALA A 192 -13.34 -8.09 -11.18
CA ALA A 192 -12.58 -7.37 -12.22
C ALA A 192 -11.17 -6.99 -11.73
N ILE A 193 -11.02 -6.56 -10.47
CA ILE A 193 -9.71 -6.29 -9.84
C ILE A 193 -8.85 -7.56 -9.82
N VAL A 194 -9.40 -8.67 -9.39
CA VAL A 194 -8.71 -9.96 -9.35
C VAL A 194 -8.24 -10.37 -10.74
N ASN A 195 -9.15 -10.32 -11.72
CA ASN A 195 -8.83 -10.65 -13.11
C ASN A 195 -7.74 -9.75 -13.69
N GLN A 196 -7.77 -8.45 -13.38
CA GLN A 196 -6.77 -7.49 -13.81
C GLN A 196 -5.40 -7.79 -13.20
N THR A 197 -5.36 -8.05 -11.89
CA THR A 197 -4.12 -8.35 -11.17
C THR A 197 -3.49 -9.63 -11.69
N ILE A 198 -4.26 -10.71 -11.81
CA ILE A 198 -3.75 -11.99 -12.27
C ILE A 198 -3.32 -11.90 -13.75
N ALA A 199 -4.18 -11.43 -14.64
CA ALA A 199 -3.86 -11.36 -16.06
C ALA A 199 -2.76 -10.35 -16.38
N GLY A 200 -2.70 -9.23 -15.67
CA GLY A 200 -1.72 -8.16 -15.89
C GLY A 200 -0.36 -8.43 -15.29
N LEU A 201 -0.30 -9.04 -14.10
CA LEU A 201 0.95 -9.18 -13.34
C LEU A 201 1.51 -10.60 -13.36
N ALA A 202 0.68 -11.63 -13.36
CA ALA A 202 1.21 -12.99 -13.41
C ALA A 202 1.92 -13.30 -14.74
N CYS A 203 1.46 -12.70 -15.86
CA CYS A 203 2.11 -12.82 -17.17
C CYS A 203 2.46 -14.27 -17.56
N GLY A 204 1.57 -15.21 -17.27
CA GLY A 204 1.75 -16.64 -17.56
C GLY A 204 2.46 -17.44 -16.45
N HIS A 205 2.99 -16.79 -15.41
CA HIS A 205 3.45 -17.49 -14.20
C HIS A 205 2.25 -17.93 -13.37
N LYS A 206 2.31 -19.10 -12.80
CA LYS A 206 1.29 -19.55 -11.88
C LYS A 206 1.44 -18.87 -10.53
N ILE A 207 0.33 -18.43 -9.95
CA ILE A 207 0.23 -18.02 -8.57
C ILE A 207 -0.26 -19.25 -7.80
N GLU A 208 0.64 -19.95 -7.14
CA GLU A 208 0.38 -21.22 -6.44
C GLU A 208 1.26 -21.36 -5.21
N GLY A 209 0.98 -22.33 -4.34
CA GLY A 209 1.66 -22.52 -3.07
C GLY A 209 1.07 -21.61 -1.98
N ASN A 210 1.89 -21.21 -1.03
CA ASN A 210 1.47 -20.35 0.08
C ASN A 210 1.43 -18.88 -0.37
N VAL A 211 0.24 -18.32 -0.50
CA VAL A 211 0.01 -16.96 -1.01
C VAL A 211 -0.30 -16.01 0.13
N ALA A 212 0.55 -15.00 0.30
CA ALA A 212 0.34 -13.92 1.26
C ALA A 212 -0.39 -12.73 0.63
N PHE A 213 -1.40 -12.22 1.33
CA PHE A 213 -2.20 -11.07 0.93
C PHE A 213 -1.82 -9.85 1.75
N LEU A 214 -1.27 -8.81 1.11
CA LEU A 214 -0.74 -7.60 1.75
C LEU A 214 -1.39 -6.33 1.19
N GLY A 215 -1.15 -5.22 1.90
CA GLY A 215 -1.67 -3.91 1.55
C GLY A 215 -3.07 -3.65 2.10
N GLY A 216 -3.45 -2.36 2.15
CA GLY A 216 -4.72 -1.93 2.75
C GLY A 216 -5.95 -2.61 2.14
N PRO A 217 -6.15 -2.60 0.81
CA PRO A 217 -7.29 -3.26 0.19
C PRO A 217 -7.43 -4.74 0.57
N LEU A 218 -6.33 -5.51 0.56
CA LEU A 218 -6.40 -6.94 0.89
C LEU A 218 -6.46 -7.20 2.40
N THR A 219 -6.07 -6.26 3.25
CA THR A 219 -6.24 -6.37 4.69
C THR A 219 -7.68 -6.10 5.11
N PHE A 220 -8.29 -5.03 4.58
CA PHE A 220 -9.60 -4.56 5.07
C PHE A 220 -10.80 -5.10 4.29
N LEU A 221 -10.62 -5.54 3.03
CA LEU A 221 -11.73 -5.99 2.18
C LEU A 221 -11.73 -7.52 2.05
N SER A 222 -12.49 -8.17 2.94
CA SER A 222 -12.59 -9.63 2.99
C SER A 222 -13.12 -10.25 1.70
N GLU A 223 -14.11 -9.59 1.06
CA GLU A 223 -14.72 -10.09 -0.16
C GLU A 223 -13.79 -9.99 -1.37
N LEU A 224 -12.94 -8.94 -1.43
CA LEU A 224 -11.90 -8.84 -2.43
C LEU A 224 -10.88 -9.98 -2.28
N ARG A 225 -10.42 -10.24 -1.05
CA ARG A 225 -9.55 -11.38 -0.73
C ARG A 225 -10.18 -12.72 -1.11
N GLN A 226 -11.48 -12.89 -0.80
CA GLN A 226 -12.20 -14.11 -1.15
C GLN A 226 -12.26 -14.31 -2.67
N CYS A 227 -12.50 -13.25 -3.46
CA CYS A 227 -12.44 -13.34 -4.92
C CYS A 227 -11.08 -13.82 -5.43
N PHE A 228 -9.97 -13.39 -4.82
CA PHE A 228 -8.64 -13.93 -5.15
C PHE A 228 -8.54 -15.41 -4.80
N CYS A 229 -8.96 -15.80 -3.60
CA CYS A 229 -8.90 -17.19 -3.16
C CYS A 229 -9.71 -18.12 -4.07
N ASP A 230 -10.92 -17.71 -4.45
CA ASP A 230 -11.80 -18.49 -5.32
C ASP A 230 -11.21 -18.59 -6.74
N THR A 231 -10.70 -17.49 -7.29
CA THR A 231 -10.14 -17.47 -8.66
C THR A 231 -8.83 -18.26 -8.77
N LEU A 232 -8.02 -18.26 -7.71
CA LEU A 232 -6.76 -18.99 -7.63
C LEU A 232 -6.92 -20.42 -7.08
N GLU A 233 -8.15 -20.82 -6.74
CA GLU A 233 -8.48 -22.11 -6.14
C GLU A 233 -7.64 -22.44 -4.90
N LEU A 234 -7.35 -21.40 -4.08
CA LEU A 234 -6.56 -21.54 -2.86
C LEU A 234 -7.41 -22.12 -1.72
N ASP A 235 -6.95 -23.19 -1.12
CA ASP A 235 -7.52 -23.71 0.13
C ASP A 235 -7.03 -22.90 1.35
N GLU A 236 -7.61 -23.11 2.51
CA GLU A 236 -7.31 -22.37 3.74
C GLU A 236 -5.85 -22.54 4.20
N ALA A 237 -5.24 -23.71 3.92
CA ALA A 237 -3.86 -24.00 4.35
C ALA A 237 -2.83 -23.17 3.58
N HIS A 238 -3.17 -22.77 2.35
CA HIS A 238 -2.29 -21.99 1.47
C HIS A 238 -2.57 -20.48 1.51
N ARG A 239 -3.54 -20.02 2.31
CA ARG A 239 -3.88 -18.60 2.46
C ARG A 239 -3.11 -18.01 3.63
N ILE A 240 -2.21 -17.10 3.37
CA ILE A 240 -1.53 -16.32 4.42
C ILE A 240 -2.17 -14.94 4.48
N ILE A 241 -2.86 -14.67 5.57
CA ILE A 241 -3.50 -13.39 5.87
C ILE A 241 -2.82 -12.82 7.11
N PRO A 242 -1.73 -12.06 6.95
CA PRO A 242 -1.00 -11.51 8.07
C PRO A 242 -1.84 -10.54 8.90
N GLU A 243 -1.70 -10.60 10.21
CA GLU A 243 -2.16 -9.51 11.05
C GLU A 243 -1.40 -8.22 10.70
N ASN A 244 -2.13 -7.12 10.52
CA ASN A 244 -1.57 -5.83 10.07
C ASN A 244 -0.85 -5.91 8.69
N GLY A 245 -1.39 -6.65 7.74
CA GLY A 245 -0.83 -6.79 6.40
C GLY A 245 -0.62 -5.46 5.66
N GLU A 246 -1.36 -4.41 6.05
CA GLU A 246 -1.23 -3.04 5.54
C GLU A 246 0.05 -2.33 6.02
N LEU A 247 0.71 -2.86 7.05
CA LEU A 247 1.92 -2.27 7.64
C LEU A 247 3.22 -2.98 7.22
N PHE A 248 3.14 -4.04 6.43
CA PHE A 248 4.29 -4.91 6.17
C PHE A 248 5.47 -4.20 5.49
N ILE A 249 5.21 -3.22 4.62
CA ILE A 249 6.27 -2.42 4.00
C ILE A 249 6.96 -1.54 5.05
N ALA A 250 6.21 -0.85 5.92
CA ALA A 250 6.78 -0.06 7.03
C ALA A 250 7.51 -0.97 8.03
N LEU A 251 6.95 -2.13 8.35
CA LEU A 251 7.60 -3.13 9.20
C LEU A 251 8.93 -3.61 8.60
N GLY A 252 8.94 -3.93 7.32
CA GLY A 252 10.15 -4.34 6.62
C GLY A 252 11.23 -3.26 6.64
N ALA A 253 10.85 -1.99 6.44
CA ALA A 253 11.77 -0.87 6.58
C ALA A 253 12.35 -0.78 8.00
N ALA A 254 11.53 -0.96 9.05
CA ALA A 254 12.00 -0.99 10.44
C ALA A 254 12.97 -2.16 10.71
N LEU A 255 12.83 -3.27 9.99
CA LEU A 255 13.71 -4.45 10.12
C LEU A 255 15.00 -4.35 9.30
N MET A 256 15.18 -3.29 8.51
CA MET A 256 16.41 -3.00 7.75
C MET A 256 17.34 -2.17 8.65
N ASN A 257 18.23 -2.82 9.36
CA ASN A 257 19.06 -2.20 10.40
C ASN A 257 20.45 -1.73 9.92
N ASP A 258 20.67 -1.62 8.63
CA ASP A 258 22.01 -1.37 8.10
C ASP A 258 22.23 0.16 8.00
N GLU A 259 23.22 0.68 8.69
CA GLU A 259 23.74 2.05 8.60
C GLU A 259 22.73 3.18 8.88
N CYS A 260 22.22 3.26 10.11
CA CYS A 260 21.36 4.36 10.52
C CYS A 260 22.15 5.51 11.15
N ARG A 261 21.71 6.73 10.85
CA ARG A 261 22.12 7.94 11.54
C ARG A 261 21.77 7.84 13.04
N ASP A 262 22.67 8.28 13.92
CA ASP A 262 22.39 8.38 15.35
C ASP A 262 21.42 9.54 15.61
N ILE A 263 20.16 9.24 15.88
CA ILE A 263 19.07 10.21 16.05
C ILE A 263 18.09 9.71 17.12
N THR A 264 17.46 10.64 17.84
CA THR A 264 16.33 10.33 18.72
C THR A 264 15.00 10.49 18.00
N VAL A 265 13.93 9.89 18.54
CA VAL A 265 12.58 10.03 17.99
C VAL A 265 12.14 11.50 17.97
N GLY A 266 12.45 12.24 19.05
CA GLY A 266 12.13 13.67 19.16
C GLY A 266 12.91 14.55 18.18
N GLU A 267 14.19 14.24 17.92
CA GLU A 267 14.98 14.95 16.91
C GLU A 267 14.42 14.71 15.50
N LEU A 268 14.11 13.45 15.15
CA LEU A 268 13.48 13.13 13.87
C LEU A 268 12.15 13.88 13.69
N THR A 269 11.30 13.88 14.72
CA THR A 269 10.02 14.59 14.70
C THR A 269 10.21 16.09 14.41
N LYS A 270 11.19 16.72 15.04
CA LYS A 270 11.51 18.15 14.81
C LYS A 270 12.04 18.40 13.39
N GLU A 271 12.91 17.52 12.89
CA GLU A 271 13.48 17.66 11.54
C GLU A 271 12.39 17.53 10.46
N ILE A 272 11.50 16.56 10.59
CA ILE A 272 10.35 16.41 9.66
C ILE A 272 9.42 17.62 9.77
N GLY A 273 9.11 18.09 10.99
CA GLY A 273 8.30 19.28 11.21
C GLY A 273 8.88 20.54 10.56
N ALA A 274 10.20 20.67 10.53
CA ALA A 274 10.88 21.79 9.88
C ALA A 274 10.79 21.77 8.33
N LEU A 275 10.40 20.66 7.73
CA LEU A 275 10.17 20.58 6.29
C LEU A 275 8.77 21.07 5.88
N ILE A 276 7.84 21.22 6.81
CA ILE A 276 6.46 21.68 6.53
C ILE A 276 6.53 23.13 6.02
N GLY A 277 5.90 23.36 4.86
CA GLY A 277 5.91 24.66 4.18
C GLY A 277 7.20 25.01 3.42
N VAL A 278 8.22 24.15 3.46
CA VAL A 278 9.40 24.30 2.60
C VAL A 278 9.06 23.73 1.21
N PRO A 279 9.22 24.49 0.13
CA PRO A 279 9.00 23.96 -1.21
C PRO A 279 9.92 22.75 -1.45
N MET A 280 9.35 21.59 -1.70
CA MET A 280 10.08 20.48 -2.26
C MET A 280 10.39 20.88 -3.71
N GLU A 281 11.66 20.98 -4.08
CA GLU A 281 12.03 21.31 -5.45
C GLU A 281 11.35 20.35 -6.42
N ALA A 282 10.51 20.89 -7.29
CA ALA A 282 9.92 20.12 -8.37
C ALA A 282 11.05 19.69 -9.29
N THR A 283 11.29 18.42 -9.40
CA THR A 283 12.43 17.81 -10.07
C THR A 283 12.41 18.04 -11.55
N ASP A 284 11.43 18.36 -12.26
CA ASP A 284 11.44 18.65 -13.69
C ASP A 284 10.38 19.72 -14.04
N ARG A 285 10.78 20.98 -14.06
CA ARG A 285 9.98 22.02 -14.70
C ARG A 285 10.29 22.01 -16.18
N VAL A 286 9.32 21.61 -16.97
CA VAL A 286 9.34 21.86 -18.41
C VAL A 286 9.02 23.34 -18.63
N ASP A 287 9.80 24.01 -19.49
CA ASP A 287 9.48 25.39 -19.90
C ASP A 287 8.06 25.45 -20.47
N PRO A 288 7.31 26.55 -20.26
CA PRO A 288 6.01 26.72 -20.86
C PRO A 288 6.07 26.54 -22.38
N LEU A 289 5.08 25.82 -22.94
CA LEU A 289 4.98 25.61 -24.40
C LEU A 289 4.90 26.93 -25.17
N PHE A 290 4.37 27.97 -24.54
CA PHE A 290 4.27 29.31 -25.10
C PHE A 290 4.92 30.30 -24.13
N LYS A 291 5.76 31.21 -24.64
CA LYS A 291 6.47 32.23 -23.85
C LYS A 291 5.58 33.45 -23.58
N ASN A 292 4.57 33.68 -24.40
CA ASN A 292 3.58 34.75 -24.29
C ASN A 292 2.30 34.38 -25.04
N GLU A 293 1.26 35.21 -24.95
CA GLU A 293 -0.05 35.01 -25.62
C GLU A 293 -0.01 35.14 -27.16
N GLU A 294 1.13 35.54 -27.74
CA GLU A 294 1.27 35.77 -29.20
C GLU A 294 1.97 34.55 -29.90
N GLU A 295 2.51 33.60 -29.16
CA GLU A 295 3.09 32.34 -29.66
C GLU A 295 2.05 31.21 -29.66
#